data_5736326741cf024572177a1e9729b00b
#
_entry.id   5736326741cf024572177a1e9729b00b
#
_cell.length_a   1.000
_cell.length_b   1.000
_cell.length_c   1.000
_cell.angle_alpha   90.00
_cell.angle_beta   90.00
_cell.angle_gamma   90.00
#
_symmetry.space_group_name_H-M   'P 1'
#
loop_
_entity.id
_entity.type
_entity.pdbx_description
1 polymer ?
#
loop_
_entity_poly.entity_id
_entity_poly.type
_entity_poly.pdbx_seq_one_letter_code
_entity_poly.pdbx_strand_id
1 'polypeptide(L)'
;EGLNKMSDQEFVFNKAPYKKEHESRIIGISTEFGIKLDQPIFYPRGGGQPGDSGTILVNGIHFNIIDTVKGPDDEVYIKIYDADSTTKLKEGTLVTQRLAWDIRYKYMKTHTALHLLSVCLPFPVTGGQITFEKGRVDFDMPESPNKDEITDRLNSMVEADYAVSYDLISQKELRESPQLIKTMSVKPPQNVDFVRLVRIGSYDNVIDL
;
A
#
# COMPACT_ATOMS: atom_id res chain seq x y z
N GLU A 1 -4.29 -6.90 30.51
CA GLU A 1 -3.27 -7.74 29.85
C GLU A 1 -3.80 -8.09 28.46
N GLY A 2 -3.62 -7.17 27.49
CA GLY A 2 -3.94 -7.40 26.09
C GLY A 2 -2.80 -8.19 25.47
N LEU A 3 -3.01 -9.49 25.27
CA LEU A 3 -2.19 -10.28 24.37
C LEU A 3 -2.24 -9.62 22.99
N ASN A 4 -1.11 -9.08 22.52
CA ASN A 4 -0.92 -8.65 21.13
C ASN A 4 -1.24 -9.87 20.25
N LYS A 5 -2.42 -9.90 19.67
CA LYS A 5 -2.82 -10.95 18.74
C LYS A 5 -1.98 -10.72 17.49
N MET A 6 -0.90 -11.47 17.33
CA MET A 6 -0.15 -11.48 16.07
C MET A 6 -1.17 -11.75 14.94
N SER A 7 -1.16 -10.92 13.91
CA SER A 7 -2.02 -11.14 12.75
C SER A 7 -1.75 -12.54 12.19
N ASP A 8 -2.80 -13.31 11.94
CA ASP A 8 -2.71 -14.61 11.27
C ASP A 8 -2.31 -14.46 9.78
N GLN A 9 -2.07 -13.21 9.32
CA GLN A 9 -1.70 -12.89 7.95
C GLN A 9 -0.22 -12.54 7.83
N GLU A 10 0.41 -13.07 6.80
CA GLU A 10 1.71 -12.65 6.32
C GLU A 10 1.54 -11.78 5.08
N PHE A 11 1.80 -10.48 5.18
CA PHE A 11 1.60 -9.52 4.09
C PHE A 11 2.68 -9.65 3.01
N VAL A 12 2.43 -10.55 2.05
CA VAL A 12 3.36 -10.82 0.94
C VAL A 12 3.54 -9.59 0.05
N PHE A 13 2.50 -8.75 -0.11
CA PHE A 13 2.60 -7.49 -0.85
C PHE A 13 3.67 -6.53 -0.30
N ASN A 14 4.00 -6.58 1.00
CA ASN A 14 5.07 -5.79 1.60
C ASN A 14 6.46 -6.42 1.40
N LYS A 15 6.55 -7.75 1.50
CA LYS A 15 7.82 -8.48 1.41
C LYS A 15 8.28 -8.70 -0.04
N ALA A 16 7.33 -8.89 -0.94
CA ALA A 16 7.57 -9.18 -2.35
C ALA A 16 6.61 -8.35 -3.25
N PRO A 17 6.76 -7.00 -3.31
CA PRO A 17 5.81 -6.10 -3.97
C PRO A 17 5.64 -6.35 -5.48
N TYR A 18 6.59 -7.03 -6.12
CA TYR A 18 6.56 -7.42 -7.54
C TYR A 18 5.97 -8.80 -7.81
N LYS A 19 5.50 -9.50 -6.78
CA LYS A 19 4.89 -10.81 -6.95
C LYS A 19 3.50 -10.68 -7.56
N LYS A 20 3.30 -11.31 -8.71
CA LYS A 20 2.08 -11.19 -9.52
C LYS A 20 1.09 -12.33 -9.29
N GLU A 21 1.59 -13.48 -8.84
CA GLU A 21 0.81 -14.68 -8.56
C GLU A 21 1.30 -15.35 -7.28
N HIS A 22 0.38 -15.86 -6.46
CA HIS A 22 0.72 -16.56 -5.23
C HIS A 22 -0.40 -17.50 -4.81
N GLU A 23 -0.02 -18.65 -4.27
CA GLU A 23 -0.97 -19.58 -3.62
C GLU A 23 -1.11 -19.21 -2.13
N SER A 24 -2.33 -19.25 -1.64
CA SER A 24 -2.65 -18.99 -0.25
C SER A 24 -3.93 -19.71 0.19
N ARG A 25 -4.29 -19.59 1.45
CA ARG A 25 -5.53 -20.18 1.99
C ARG A 25 -6.47 -19.10 2.47
N ILE A 26 -7.78 -19.36 2.31
CA ILE A 26 -8.82 -18.56 2.96
C ILE A 26 -8.78 -18.87 4.46
N ILE A 27 -8.61 -17.84 5.28
CA ILE A 27 -8.59 -17.93 6.75
C ILE A 27 -9.74 -17.19 7.42
N GLY A 28 -10.58 -16.53 6.64
CA GLY A 28 -11.78 -15.86 7.13
C GLY A 28 -12.65 -15.35 5.98
N ILE A 29 -13.95 -15.27 6.24
CA ILE A 29 -14.94 -14.72 5.33
C ILE A 29 -15.84 -13.77 6.12
N SER A 30 -15.91 -12.51 5.68
CA SER A 30 -16.75 -11.47 6.26
C SER A 30 -17.73 -10.97 5.20
N THR A 31 -18.98 -10.81 5.60
CA THR A 31 -20.02 -10.21 4.73
C THR A 31 -19.79 -8.72 4.49
N GLU A 32 -19.10 -8.05 5.41
CA GLU A 32 -18.80 -6.62 5.33
C GLU A 32 -17.50 -6.34 4.59
N PHE A 33 -16.40 -7.06 4.97
CA PHE A 33 -15.05 -6.77 4.47
C PHE A 33 -14.66 -7.63 3.26
N GLY A 34 -15.17 -8.87 3.14
CA GLY A 34 -14.84 -9.81 2.08
C GLY A 34 -14.04 -11.01 2.56
N ILE A 35 -13.05 -11.45 1.81
CA ILE A 35 -12.28 -12.66 2.06
C ILE A 35 -10.92 -12.32 2.62
N LYS A 36 -10.55 -12.98 3.70
CA LYS A 36 -9.24 -12.89 4.35
C LYS A 36 -8.37 -14.07 3.91
N LEU A 37 -7.18 -13.77 3.41
CA LEU A 37 -6.17 -14.76 3.01
C LEU A 37 -5.02 -14.76 4.02
N ASP A 38 -4.38 -15.90 4.24
CA ASP A 38 -3.20 -16.02 5.13
C ASP A 38 -1.98 -15.28 4.56
N GLN A 39 -1.80 -15.29 3.25
CA GLN A 39 -0.66 -14.68 2.55
C GLN A 39 -1.12 -13.80 1.37
N PRO A 40 -1.73 -12.62 1.61
CA PRO A 40 -2.21 -11.78 0.53
C PRO A 40 -1.07 -11.09 -0.25
N ILE A 41 -1.19 -11.11 -1.61
CA ILE A 41 -0.36 -10.28 -2.51
C ILE A 41 -1.06 -8.97 -2.90
N PHE A 42 -2.36 -8.84 -2.62
CA PHE A 42 -3.16 -7.65 -2.89
C PHE A 42 -2.89 -6.58 -1.84
N TYR A 43 -2.48 -5.40 -2.28
CA TYR A 43 -2.26 -4.24 -1.41
C TYR A 43 -3.60 -3.61 -1.01
N PRO A 44 -3.87 -3.40 0.27
CA PRO A 44 -5.10 -2.75 0.70
C PRO A 44 -5.05 -1.25 0.45
N ARG A 45 -6.20 -0.63 0.24
CA ARG A 45 -6.33 0.81 0.13
C ARG A 45 -5.64 1.51 1.31
N GLY A 46 -4.72 2.41 1.02
CA GLY A 46 -3.97 3.16 2.02
C GLY A 46 -2.96 4.12 1.41
N GLY A 47 -2.51 5.12 2.17
CA GLY A 47 -1.53 6.11 1.70
C GLY A 47 -1.96 6.86 0.43
N GLY A 48 -3.25 7.06 0.21
CA GLY A 48 -3.78 7.67 -1.02
C GLY A 48 -3.84 6.73 -2.23
N GLN A 49 -3.31 5.50 -2.12
CA GLN A 49 -3.32 4.49 -3.18
C GLN A 49 -4.61 3.64 -3.09
N PRO A 50 -5.30 3.38 -4.22
CA PRO A 50 -6.43 2.45 -4.24
C PRO A 50 -6.01 1.03 -3.85
N GLY A 51 -6.97 0.25 -3.36
CA GLY A 51 -6.79 -1.18 -3.16
C GLY A 51 -6.59 -1.91 -4.49
N ASP A 52 -5.83 -2.99 -4.44
CA ASP A 52 -5.56 -3.80 -5.62
C ASP A 52 -6.80 -4.55 -6.11
N SER A 53 -6.78 -4.83 -7.40
CA SER A 53 -7.72 -5.71 -8.08
C SER A 53 -7.00 -6.86 -8.78
N GLY A 54 -7.77 -7.84 -9.24
CA GLY A 54 -7.25 -9.01 -9.94
C GLY A 54 -8.23 -10.17 -9.90
N THR A 55 -7.72 -11.38 -9.73
CA THR A 55 -8.55 -12.59 -9.64
C THR A 55 -8.02 -13.55 -8.59
N ILE A 56 -8.89 -14.39 -8.07
CA ILE A 56 -8.52 -15.63 -7.41
C ILE A 56 -9.12 -16.82 -8.16
N LEU A 57 -8.33 -17.88 -8.29
CA LEU A 57 -8.76 -19.17 -8.83
C LEU A 57 -9.00 -20.14 -7.67
N VAL A 58 -10.19 -20.69 -7.59
CA VAL A 58 -10.63 -21.62 -6.55
C VAL A 58 -11.32 -22.81 -7.20
N ASN A 59 -10.77 -24.01 -7.07
CA ASN A 59 -11.33 -25.23 -7.66
C ASN A 59 -11.69 -25.10 -9.15
N GLY A 60 -10.84 -24.42 -9.94
CA GLY A 60 -11.06 -24.19 -11.37
C GLY A 60 -12.02 -23.02 -11.71
N ILE A 61 -12.58 -22.33 -10.72
CA ILE A 61 -13.48 -21.20 -10.90
C ILE A 61 -12.73 -19.91 -10.62
N HIS A 62 -12.85 -18.93 -11.52
CA HIS A 62 -12.28 -17.59 -11.34
C HIS A 62 -13.28 -16.65 -10.65
N PHE A 63 -12.79 -15.92 -9.65
CA PHE A 63 -13.53 -14.86 -8.98
C PHE A 63 -12.78 -13.53 -9.17
N ASN A 64 -13.49 -12.52 -9.66
CA ASN A 64 -12.93 -11.19 -9.86
C ASN A 64 -12.84 -10.43 -8.54
N ILE A 65 -11.66 -9.92 -8.22
CA ILE A 65 -11.38 -9.05 -7.09
C ILE A 65 -11.43 -7.61 -7.58
N ILE A 66 -12.32 -6.81 -6.98
CA ILE A 66 -12.56 -5.41 -7.39
C ILE A 66 -11.88 -4.41 -6.48
N ASP A 67 -11.53 -4.79 -5.26
CA ASP A 67 -10.88 -3.92 -4.28
C ASP A 67 -10.21 -4.76 -3.19
N THR A 68 -9.27 -4.15 -2.49
CA THR A 68 -8.64 -4.69 -1.29
C THR A 68 -8.68 -3.64 -0.20
N VAL A 69 -9.14 -4.01 0.99
CA VAL A 69 -9.43 -3.09 2.08
C VAL A 69 -8.80 -3.55 3.39
N LYS A 70 -8.60 -2.62 4.31
CA LYS A 70 -8.32 -2.93 5.71
C LYS A 70 -9.63 -3.15 6.46
N GLY A 71 -9.66 -4.18 7.28
CA GLY A 71 -10.71 -4.46 8.25
C GLY A 71 -10.24 -4.15 9.67
N PRO A 72 -10.89 -4.74 10.68
CA PRO A 72 -10.47 -4.62 12.08
C PRO A 72 -9.01 -5.07 12.28
N ASP A 73 -8.31 -4.44 13.23
CA ASP A 73 -6.93 -4.77 13.59
C ASP A 73 -5.91 -4.74 12.42
N ASP A 74 -6.15 -3.87 11.42
CA ASP A 74 -5.37 -3.75 10.18
C ASP A 74 -5.31 -5.04 9.32
N GLU A 75 -6.21 -5.98 9.56
CA GLU A 75 -6.37 -7.17 8.73
C GLU A 75 -6.75 -6.80 7.29
N VAL A 76 -6.27 -7.58 6.32
CA VAL A 76 -6.46 -7.31 4.89
C VAL A 76 -7.50 -8.25 4.30
N TYR A 77 -8.48 -7.67 3.61
CA TYR A 77 -9.58 -8.37 2.95
C TYR A 77 -9.67 -8.01 1.47
N ILE A 78 -9.92 -9.02 0.63
CA ILE A 78 -10.21 -8.84 -0.80
C ILE A 78 -11.72 -8.88 -1.03
N LYS A 79 -12.22 -7.95 -1.85
CA LYS A 79 -13.65 -7.86 -2.20
C LYS A 79 -13.90 -8.48 -3.55
N ILE A 80 -14.79 -9.48 -3.60
CA ILE A 80 -15.25 -10.12 -4.83
C ILE A 80 -16.34 -9.27 -5.48
N TYR A 81 -16.34 -9.19 -6.81
CA TYR A 81 -17.34 -8.44 -7.60
C TYR A 81 -18.77 -8.92 -7.30
N ASP A 82 -18.99 -10.21 -7.27
CA ASP A 82 -20.27 -10.83 -6.92
C ASP A 82 -20.22 -11.34 -5.47
N ALA A 83 -20.76 -10.55 -4.55
CA ALA A 83 -20.76 -10.87 -3.14
C ALA A 83 -21.49 -12.20 -2.83
N ASP A 84 -22.52 -12.56 -3.60
CA ASP A 84 -23.25 -13.82 -3.40
C ASP A 84 -22.37 -15.03 -3.72
N SER A 85 -21.39 -14.87 -4.57
CA SER A 85 -20.39 -15.92 -4.87
C SER A 85 -19.51 -16.26 -3.68
N THR A 86 -19.40 -15.40 -2.65
CA THR A 86 -18.64 -15.71 -1.43
C THR A 86 -19.21 -16.91 -0.69
N THR A 87 -20.51 -17.18 -0.80
CA THR A 87 -21.18 -18.34 -0.19
C THR A 87 -20.64 -19.69 -0.68
N LYS A 88 -19.99 -19.70 -1.85
CA LYS A 88 -19.36 -20.89 -2.44
C LYS A 88 -17.95 -21.17 -1.90
N LEU A 89 -17.40 -20.22 -1.15
CA LEU A 89 -16.05 -20.27 -0.59
C LEU A 89 -16.08 -20.72 0.85
N LYS A 90 -15.04 -21.39 1.29
CA LYS A 90 -14.90 -21.90 2.67
C LYS A 90 -13.50 -21.61 3.21
N GLU A 91 -13.41 -21.40 4.51
CA GLU A 91 -12.12 -21.35 5.20
C GLU A 91 -11.34 -22.66 5.00
N GLY A 92 -10.02 -22.55 4.96
CA GLY A 92 -9.10 -23.66 4.63
C GLY A 92 -8.92 -23.92 3.14
N THR A 93 -9.75 -23.33 2.26
CA THR A 93 -9.66 -23.56 0.81
C THR A 93 -8.39 -22.92 0.25
N LEU A 94 -7.65 -23.69 -0.57
CA LEU A 94 -6.50 -23.17 -1.32
C LEU A 94 -6.97 -22.33 -2.49
N VAL A 95 -6.33 -21.19 -2.69
CA VAL A 95 -6.60 -20.26 -3.78
C VAL A 95 -5.31 -19.87 -4.48
N THR A 96 -5.37 -19.64 -5.79
CA THR A 96 -4.30 -19.01 -6.55
C THR A 96 -4.68 -17.56 -6.82
N GLN A 97 -3.94 -16.62 -6.23
CA GLN A 97 -4.11 -15.20 -6.42
C GLN A 97 -3.41 -14.76 -7.71
N ARG A 98 -4.04 -13.85 -8.47
CA ARG A 98 -3.47 -13.21 -9.66
C ARG A 98 -3.78 -11.73 -9.63
N LEU A 99 -2.71 -10.92 -9.52
CA LEU A 99 -2.79 -9.48 -9.43
C LEU A 99 -3.06 -8.86 -10.80
N ALA A 100 -3.89 -7.82 -10.88
CA ALA A 100 -4.00 -6.94 -12.05
C ALA A 100 -2.73 -6.07 -12.11
N TRP A 101 -1.64 -6.66 -12.58
CA TRP A 101 -0.29 -6.11 -12.47
C TRP A 101 -0.12 -4.73 -13.11
N ASP A 102 -0.68 -4.52 -14.29
CA ASP A 102 -0.52 -3.25 -15.01
C ASP A 102 -1.13 -2.08 -14.22
N ILE A 103 -2.23 -2.34 -13.51
CA ILE A 103 -2.88 -1.37 -12.63
C ILE A 103 -2.00 -1.12 -11.39
N ARG A 104 -1.62 -2.20 -10.70
CA ARG A 104 -0.77 -2.12 -9.50
C ARG A 104 0.54 -1.39 -9.79
N TYR A 105 1.23 -1.75 -10.85
CA TYR A 105 2.51 -1.17 -11.20
C TYR A 105 2.40 0.32 -11.55
N LYS A 106 1.30 0.72 -12.19
CA LYS A 106 1.01 2.12 -12.44
C LYS A 106 0.81 2.90 -11.15
N TYR A 107 0.06 2.35 -10.18
CA TYR A 107 -0.08 2.97 -8.86
C TYR A 107 1.26 3.09 -8.14
N MET A 108 2.09 2.04 -8.13
CA MET A 108 3.41 2.06 -7.50
C MET A 108 4.31 3.15 -8.09
N LYS A 109 4.37 3.28 -9.42
CA LYS A 109 5.14 4.34 -10.08
C LYS A 109 4.64 5.73 -9.71
N THR A 110 3.34 5.94 -9.75
CA THR A 110 2.73 7.22 -9.37
C THR A 110 3.01 7.54 -7.91
N HIS A 111 2.87 6.57 -7.01
CA HIS A 111 3.12 6.74 -5.58
C HIS A 111 4.57 7.17 -5.33
N THR A 112 5.54 6.46 -5.91
CA THR A 112 6.96 6.82 -5.83
C THR A 112 7.21 8.24 -6.38
N ALA A 113 6.60 8.61 -7.51
CA ALA A 113 6.73 9.94 -8.07
C ALA A 113 6.18 11.05 -7.15
N LEU A 114 5.07 10.80 -6.44
CA LEU A 114 4.53 11.74 -5.46
C LEU A 114 5.48 11.92 -4.26
N HIS A 115 6.15 10.85 -3.83
CA HIS A 115 7.20 10.97 -2.81
C HIS A 115 8.39 11.78 -3.29
N LEU A 116 8.86 11.57 -4.53
CA LEU A 116 9.90 12.40 -5.12
C LEU A 116 9.48 13.87 -5.24
N LEU A 117 8.21 14.13 -5.57
CA LEU A 117 7.66 15.49 -5.57
C LEU A 117 7.72 16.12 -4.19
N SER A 118 7.49 15.36 -3.12
CA SER A 118 7.63 15.86 -1.74
C SER A 118 9.08 16.18 -1.34
N VAL A 119 10.06 15.62 -2.03
CA VAL A 119 11.48 16.03 -1.89
C VAL A 119 11.75 17.38 -2.60
N CYS A 120 11.08 17.60 -3.74
CA CYS A 120 11.18 18.87 -4.46
C CYS A 120 10.53 20.04 -3.68
N LEU A 121 9.51 19.75 -2.88
CA LEU A 121 8.72 20.71 -2.12
C LEU A 121 8.82 20.39 -0.62
N PRO A 122 9.74 21.01 0.12
CA PRO A 122 9.99 20.71 1.53
C PRO A 122 8.93 21.34 2.46
N PHE A 123 7.66 21.11 2.15
CA PHE A 123 6.50 21.55 2.92
C PHE A 123 5.72 20.35 3.46
N PRO A 124 4.98 20.51 4.57
CA PRO A 124 4.15 19.43 5.10
C PRO A 124 3.08 18.97 4.09
N VAL A 125 2.91 17.66 3.97
CA VAL A 125 1.87 17.06 3.14
C VAL A 125 0.56 17.02 3.92
N THR A 126 -0.50 17.59 3.36
CA THR A 126 -1.84 17.64 3.97
C THR A 126 -2.82 16.61 3.39
N GLY A 127 -2.51 16.05 2.23
CA GLY A 127 -3.32 15.03 1.60
C GLY A 127 -2.68 14.48 0.34
N GLY A 128 -3.22 13.37 -0.15
CA GLY A 128 -2.80 12.76 -1.39
C GLY A 128 -3.84 11.80 -1.94
N GLN A 129 -3.83 11.62 -3.24
CA GLN A 129 -4.71 10.68 -3.93
C GLN A 129 -4.04 10.17 -5.19
N ILE A 130 -4.14 8.88 -5.41
CA ILE A 130 -3.71 8.20 -6.63
C ILE A 130 -4.93 7.62 -7.33
N THR A 131 -5.00 7.85 -8.64
CA THR A 131 -5.98 7.22 -9.53
C THR A 131 -5.23 6.50 -10.65
N PHE A 132 -5.96 5.78 -11.49
CA PHE A 132 -5.34 5.12 -12.65
C PHE A 132 -4.67 6.12 -13.62
N GLU A 133 -5.21 7.33 -13.74
CA GLU A 133 -4.70 8.33 -14.69
C GLU A 133 -3.66 9.26 -14.11
N LYS A 134 -3.78 9.62 -12.82
CA LYS A 134 -2.97 10.66 -12.18
C LYS A 134 -2.82 10.48 -10.69
N GLY A 135 -1.79 11.12 -10.13
CA GLY A 135 -1.63 11.34 -8.70
C GLY A 135 -1.77 12.83 -8.35
N ARG A 136 -2.17 13.10 -7.12
CA ARG A 136 -2.20 14.42 -6.49
C ARG A 136 -1.60 14.33 -5.11
N VAL A 137 -0.81 15.32 -4.74
CA VAL A 137 -0.39 15.57 -3.37
C VAL A 137 -0.63 17.03 -3.02
N ASP A 138 -1.15 17.27 -1.83
CA ASP A 138 -1.50 18.60 -1.33
C ASP A 138 -0.49 19.00 -0.25
N PHE A 139 -0.01 20.23 -0.32
CA PHE A 139 0.99 20.77 0.61
C PHE A 139 0.45 21.97 1.38
N ASP A 140 0.88 22.10 2.63
CA ASP A 140 0.71 23.34 3.40
C ASP A 140 1.87 24.28 3.06
N MET A 141 1.64 25.17 2.09
CA MET A 141 2.64 26.13 1.62
C MET A 141 2.02 27.50 1.37
N PRO A 142 2.75 28.60 1.66
CA PRO A 142 2.20 29.97 1.60
C PRO A 142 2.01 30.45 0.16
N GLU A 143 2.82 29.98 -0.77
CA GLU A 143 2.83 30.42 -2.17
C GLU A 143 2.96 29.26 -3.14
N SER A 144 2.42 29.41 -4.34
CA SER A 144 2.59 28.43 -5.40
C SER A 144 4.03 28.42 -5.91
N PRO A 145 4.67 27.24 -6.05
CA PRO A 145 6.03 27.15 -6.53
C PRO A 145 6.12 27.41 -8.04
N ASN A 146 7.34 27.64 -8.54
CA ASN A 146 7.60 27.67 -9.97
C ASN A 146 7.37 26.24 -10.55
N LYS A 147 6.33 26.11 -11.36
CA LYS A 147 5.91 24.83 -11.91
C LYS A 147 6.97 24.21 -12.83
N ASP A 148 7.62 25.01 -13.66
CA ASP A 148 8.59 24.51 -14.63
C ASP A 148 9.84 23.98 -13.93
N GLU A 149 10.35 24.73 -12.92
CA GLU A 149 11.49 24.31 -12.11
C GLU A 149 11.22 23.01 -11.36
N ILE A 150 10.03 22.85 -10.76
CA ILE A 150 9.66 21.62 -10.06
C ILE A 150 9.52 20.46 -11.05
N THR A 151 8.94 20.71 -12.23
CA THR A 151 8.80 19.69 -13.27
C THR A 151 10.16 19.18 -13.75
N ASP A 152 11.09 20.08 -14.03
CA ASP A 152 12.44 19.72 -14.47
C ASP A 152 13.18 18.93 -13.39
N ARG A 153 13.09 19.37 -12.14
CA ARG A 153 13.72 18.67 -11.01
C ARG A 153 13.13 17.27 -10.82
N LEU A 154 11.81 17.14 -10.82
CA LEU A 154 11.14 15.85 -10.67
C LEU A 154 11.51 14.90 -11.83
N ASN A 155 11.49 15.37 -13.07
CA ASN A 155 11.88 14.58 -14.24
C ASN A 155 13.32 14.09 -14.12
N SER A 156 14.25 14.94 -13.71
CA SER A 156 15.64 14.55 -13.49
C SER A 156 15.79 13.44 -12.44
N MET A 157 14.98 13.48 -11.38
CA MET A 157 14.95 12.42 -10.35
C MET A 157 14.35 11.12 -10.88
N VAL A 158 13.33 11.19 -11.72
CA VAL A 158 12.74 10.01 -12.40
C VAL A 158 13.72 9.38 -13.38
N GLU A 159 14.41 10.19 -14.19
CA GLU A 159 15.42 9.73 -15.16
C GLU A 159 16.64 9.09 -14.49
N ALA A 160 16.97 9.50 -13.28
CA ALA A 160 18.07 8.91 -12.50
C ALA A 160 17.81 7.47 -12.07
N ASP A 161 16.57 6.99 -12.16
CA ASP A 161 16.14 5.60 -11.91
C ASP A 161 16.69 5.00 -10.60
N TYR A 162 16.53 5.73 -9.50
CA TYR A 162 17.02 5.30 -8.20
C TYR A 162 16.36 4.02 -7.73
N ALA A 163 17.13 3.13 -7.13
CA ALA A 163 16.63 1.94 -6.49
C ALA A 163 15.70 2.29 -5.33
N VAL A 164 14.56 1.64 -5.27
CA VAL A 164 13.62 1.71 -4.14
C VAL A 164 13.86 0.49 -3.26
N SER A 165 14.13 0.73 -1.99
CA SER A 165 14.33 -0.30 -0.98
C SER A 165 13.47 -0.02 0.25
N TYR A 166 13.37 -0.98 1.16
CA TYR A 166 12.67 -0.78 2.42
C TYR A 166 13.44 -1.39 3.59
N ASP A 167 13.27 -0.78 4.76
CA ASP A 167 13.74 -1.27 6.06
C ASP A 167 12.59 -1.27 7.06
N LEU A 168 12.77 -1.99 8.16
CA LEU A 168 11.89 -1.94 9.31
C LEU A 168 12.59 -1.15 10.41
N ILE A 169 11.94 -0.10 10.91
CA ILE A 169 12.41 0.66 12.06
C ILE A 169 11.48 0.47 13.25
N SER A 170 12.02 0.47 14.45
CA SER A 170 11.22 0.35 15.67
C SER A 170 10.43 1.63 15.95
N GLN A 171 9.36 1.52 16.74
CA GLN A 171 8.61 2.69 17.22
C GLN A 171 9.49 3.65 18.04
N LYS A 172 10.55 3.14 18.66
CA LYS A 172 11.52 3.98 19.39
C LYS A 172 12.31 4.83 18.41
N GLU A 173 12.91 4.24 17.39
CA GLU A 173 13.69 4.93 16.35
C GLU A 173 12.82 5.95 15.61
N LEU A 174 11.55 5.62 15.35
CA LEU A 174 10.60 6.54 14.73
C LEU A 174 10.35 7.78 15.61
N ARG A 175 10.17 7.59 16.93
CA ARG A 175 9.99 8.73 17.87
C ARG A 175 11.23 9.60 17.98
N GLU A 176 12.42 9.03 17.85
CA GLU A 176 13.70 9.72 17.85
C GLU A 176 13.99 10.45 16.53
N SER A 177 13.23 10.14 15.48
CA SER A 177 13.40 10.70 14.13
C SER A 177 12.09 11.28 13.56
N PRO A 178 11.51 12.32 14.20
CA PRO A 178 10.22 12.88 13.81
C PRO A 178 10.21 13.46 12.38
N GLN A 179 11.37 13.80 11.83
CA GLN A 179 11.53 14.29 10.46
C GLN A 179 11.17 13.25 9.39
N LEU A 180 11.07 11.98 9.75
CA LEU A 180 10.62 10.92 8.85
C LEU A 180 9.09 10.99 8.60
N ILE A 181 8.35 11.66 9.48
CA ILE A 181 6.90 11.84 9.36
C ILE A 181 6.62 13.11 8.58
N LYS A 182 6.34 12.99 7.28
CA LYS A 182 6.07 14.13 6.40
C LYS A 182 4.59 14.51 6.31
N THR A 183 3.69 13.62 6.74
CA THR A 183 2.24 13.81 6.62
C THR A 183 1.64 14.42 7.88
N MET A 184 0.75 15.40 7.73
CA MET A 184 0.01 16.03 8.84
C MET A 184 -1.27 15.27 9.20
N SER A 185 -1.92 14.65 8.22
CA SER A 185 -3.27 14.08 8.35
C SER A 185 -3.28 12.58 8.63
N VAL A 186 -2.24 11.86 8.24
CA VAL A 186 -2.13 10.41 8.47
C VAL A 186 -1.01 10.16 9.46
N LYS A 187 -1.36 9.55 10.58
CA LYS A 187 -0.37 9.16 11.60
C LYS A 187 0.23 7.81 11.25
N PRO A 188 1.54 7.60 11.51
CA PRO A 188 2.14 6.27 11.40
C PRO A 188 1.39 5.25 12.25
N PRO A 189 1.40 3.96 11.87
CA PRO A 189 0.81 2.90 12.67
C PRO A 189 1.35 2.92 14.10
N GLN A 190 0.48 2.95 15.11
CA GLN A 190 0.90 3.10 16.51
C GLN A 190 0.93 1.78 17.29
N ASN A 191 0.17 0.78 16.80
CA ASN A 191 0.00 -0.50 17.48
C ASN A 191 0.87 -1.62 16.88
N VAL A 192 1.99 -1.25 16.28
CA VAL A 192 2.96 -2.18 15.69
C VAL A 192 4.34 -1.94 16.28
N ASP A 193 5.12 -3.00 16.48
CA ASP A 193 6.48 -2.88 17.02
C ASP A 193 7.44 -2.24 16.03
N PHE A 194 7.22 -2.46 14.73
CA PHE A 194 8.04 -1.95 13.65
C PHE A 194 7.20 -1.26 12.60
N VAL A 195 7.75 -0.21 12.02
CA VAL A 195 7.18 0.56 10.91
C VAL A 195 8.04 0.35 9.69
N ARG A 196 7.41 0.15 8.53
CA ARG A 196 8.10 0.03 7.26
C ARG A 196 8.55 1.40 6.76
N LEU A 197 9.85 1.53 6.50
CA LEU A 197 10.48 2.72 5.95
C LEU A 197 10.88 2.44 4.51
N VAL A 198 10.36 3.22 3.56
CA VAL A 198 10.74 3.14 2.15
C VAL A 198 11.82 4.15 1.84
N ARG A 199 12.87 3.71 1.14
CA ARG A 199 13.99 4.55 0.69
C ARG A 199 14.02 4.63 -0.83
N ILE A 200 14.18 5.83 -1.36
CA ILE A 200 14.35 6.10 -2.78
C ILE A 200 15.76 6.65 -2.98
N GLY A 201 16.71 5.76 -3.31
CA GLY A 201 18.13 6.12 -3.39
C GLY A 201 18.63 6.77 -2.11
N SER A 202 19.30 7.92 -2.23
CA SER A 202 19.75 8.76 -1.11
C SER A 202 18.78 9.90 -0.78
N TYR A 203 17.67 10.06 -1.55
CA TYR A 203 16.84 11.25 -1.46
C TYR A 203 15.75 11.18 -0.43
N ASP A 204 15.16 10.03 -0.20
CA ASP A 204 14.02 9.97 0.67
C ASP A 204 13.99 8.73 1.55
N ASN A 205 13.69 8.99 2.83
CA ASN A 205 13.29 7.99 3.80
C ASN A 205 11.84 8.30 4.13
N VAL A 206 10.91 7.55 3.59
CA VAL A 206 9.48 7.76 3.78
C VAL A 206 8.88 6.59 4.53
N ILE A 207 8.05 6.91 5.50
CA ILE A 207 7.23 5.91 6.17
C ILE A 207 6.16 5.46 5.21
N ASP A 208 6.06 4.16 5.00
CA ASP A 208 4.98 3.53 4.26
C ASP A 208 3.73 3.52 5.18
N LEU A 209 2.76 4.34 4.84
CA LEU A 209 1.55 4.60 5.60
C LEU A 209 0.38 3.77 5.11
#